data_767fc911f88aa34fa3a7360c50e56252
#
_entry.id   767fc911f88aa34fa3a7360c50e56252
#
_cell.length_a   1.000
_cell.length_b   1.000
_cell.length_c   1.000
_cell.angle_alpha   90.00
_cell.angle_beta   90.00
_cell.angle_gamma   90.00
#
_symmetry.space_group_name_H-M   'P 1'
#
loop_
_entity.id
_entity.type
_entity.pdbx_description
1 polymer ?
#
loop_
_entity_poly.entity_id
_entity_poly.type
_entity_poly.pdbx_seq_one_letter_code
_entity_poly.pdbx_strand_id
1 'polypeptide(L)'
;EICACLVGSEMCIRDRYADLMAKSDMTGVFVCGTTGESQSLTTHERKNILEQWVKSSNGRFKVIAHVGSNSQVEAIELARHAAETGADAIAAMAPCFFKPETVKDLIDFFTPIANSAEELPFYYYNMPSMTGVFLPVATFLTEGKKVMPNLVGTKFTHNNLMEMGECLTLNNGEFEVLHGYDEILISGLAFGAVAGVGSTYNYLPEVYHGILKAVEEGDFQHARKLQMKSIEIVKIIIKYGGGVRGGKAIMNLIGIECGPCRLPIPAVSKEEYDMLKNDLIKIGFLSK
;
A
#
# COMPACT_ATOMS: atom_id res chain seq x y z
N GLU A 1 2.84 10.27 4.01
CA GLU A 1 2.25 9.51 2.90
C GLU A 1 3.15 8.34 2.54
N ILE A 2 2.55 7.20 2.28
CA ILE A 2 3.27 5.98 1.92
C ILE A 2 2.79 5.52 0.55
N CYS A 3 3.72 5.33 -0.38
CA CYS A 3 3.42 4.86 -1.72
C CYS A 3 3.38 3.33 -1.78
N ALA A 4 2.33 2.77 -2.39
CA ALA A 4 2.28 1.34 -2.68
C ALA A 4 2.99 1.07 -4.01
N CYS A 5 4.24 0.60 -3.94
CA CYS A 5 5.11 0.46 -5.09
C CYS A 5 4.66 -0.60 -6.10
N LEU A 6 4.68 -0.23 -7.37
CA LEU A 6 4.58 -1.15 -8.51
C LEU A 6 5.90 -1.91 -8.72
N VAL A 7 5.83 -3.14 -9.19
CA VAL A 7 7.03 -3.93 -9.49
C VAL A 7 7.63 -3.47 -10.82
N GLY A 8 8.88 -3.01 -10.79
CA GLY A 8 9.71 -2.77 -11.97
C GLY A 8 10.61 -3.99 -12.25
N SER A 9 10.84 -4.31 -13.54
CA SER A 9 11.56 -5.51 -13.95
C SER A 9 13.08 -5.41 -13.90
N GLU A 10 13.66 -4.20 -13.91
CA GLU A 10 15.11 -3.98 -13.99
C GLU A 10 15.65 -3.05 -12.90
N MET A 11 16.92 -3.23 -12.54
CA MET A 11 17.59 -2.46 -11.47
C MET A 11 17.63 -0.95 -11.76
N CYS A 12 17.93 -0.53 -12.98
CA CYS A 12 17.96 0.89 -13.36
C CYS A 12 16.60 1.57 -13.31
N ILE A 13 15.51 0.80 -13.48
CA ILE A 13 14.13 1.30 -13.39
C ILE A 13 13.80 1.57 -11.92
N ARG A 14 14.20 0.66 -11.02
CA ARG A 14 13.99 0.80 -9.58
C ARG A 14 14.70 2.00 -8.99
N ASP A 15 15.93 2.29 -9.43
CA ASP A 15 16.66 3.47 -8.99
C ASP A 15 15.97 4.76 -9.43
N ARG A 16 15.53 4.85 -10.69
CA ARG A 16 14.73 5.99 -11.18
C ARG A 16 13.40 6.14 -10.43
N TYR A 17 12.79 5.02 -10.09
CA TYR A 17 11.54 5.02 -9.32
C TYR A 17 11.78 5.46 -7.87
N ALA A 18 12.84 4.99 -7.21
CA ALA A 18 13.22 5.43 -5.88
C ALA A 18 13.57 6.93 -5.86
N ASP A 19 14.23 7.43 -6.91
CA ASP A 19 14.50 8.86 -7.07
C ASP A 19 13.23 9.68 -7.28
N LEU A 20 12.24 9.15 -8.02
CA LEU A 20 10.93 9.78 -8.14
C LEU A 20 10.25 9.89 -6.77
N MET A 21 10.24 8.81 -5.98
CA MET A 21 9.65 8.81 -4.63
C MET A 21 10.34 9.80 -3.69
N ALA A 22 11.67 9.84 -3.70
CA ALA A 22 12.42 10.79 -2.90
C ALA A 22 12.18 12.25 -3.31
N LYS A 23 12.08 12.54 -4.61
CA LYS A 23 11.77 13.88 -5.14
C LYS A 23 10.34 14.30 -4.86
N SER A 24 9.45 13.33 -4.74
CA SER A 24 8.02 13.55 -4.43
C SER A 24 7.75 13.70 -2.93
N ASP A 25 8.78 13.76 -2.10
CA ASP A 25 8.70 13.92 -0.65
C ASP A 25 7.81 12.88 0.04
N MET A 26 7.81 11.66 -0.50
CA MET A 26 7.08 10.53 0.09
C MET A 26 7.76 10.09 1.38
N THR A 27 7.00 9.97 2.47
CA THR A 27 7.50 9.50 3.78
C THR A 27 7.99 8.06 3.71
N GLY A 28 7.38 7.24 2.85
CA GLY A 28 7.76 5.83 2.72
C GLY A 28 7.18 5.12 1.51
N VAL A 29 7.60 3.88 1.36
CA VAL A 29 7.13 2.96 0.32
C VAL A 29 6.64 1.65 0.94
N PHE A 30 5.55 1.10 0.39
CA PHE A 30 4.98 -0.19 0.79
C PHE A 30 5.31 -1.23 -0.29
N VAL A 31 6.36 -2.00 -0.05
CA VAL A 31 6.97 -2.91 -1.04
C VAL A 31 6.27 -4.26 -1.05
N CYS A 32 6.07 -4.83 -2.24
CA CYS A 32 5.41 -6.12 -2.45
C CYS A 32 4.00 -6.21 -1.84
N GLY A 33 3.23 -5.09 -1.83
CA GLY A 33 1.79 -5.13 -1.53
C GLY A 33 0.97 -5.64 -2.72
N THR A 34 -0.34 -5.36 -2.71
CA THR A 34 -1.25 -5.72 -3.81
C THR A 34 -0.84 -5.04 -5.12
N THR A 35 -0.55 -3.74 -5.08
CA THR A 35 -0.06 -2.98 -6.23
C THR A 35 1.29 -3.50 -6.72
N GLY A 36 2.11 -4.04 -5.83
CA GLY A 36 3.39 -4.70 -6.13
C GLY A 36 3.25 -6.15 -6.57
N GLU A 37 2.04 -6.64 -6.87
CA GLU A 37 1.75 -7.99 -7.41
C GLU A 37 2.33 -9.13 -6.57
N SER A 38 2.44 -8.97 -5.23
CA SER A 38 3.11 -9.93 -4.34
C SER A 38 2.65 -11.39 -4.51
N GLN A 39 1.35 -11.58 -4.78
CA GLN A 39 0.77 -12.92 -4.95
C GLN A 39 1.13 -13.59 -6.29
N SER A 40 1.70 -12.84 -7.22
CA SER A 40 2.21 -13.34 -8.52
C SER A 40 3.74 -13.44 -8.55
N LEU A 41 4.41 -13.18 -7.42
CA LEU A 41 5.86 -13.22 -7.27
C LEU A 41 6.28 -14.44 -6.43
N THR A 42 7.41 -15.04 -6.79
CA THR A 42 8.07 -16.04 -5.94
C THR A 42 8.67 -15.39 -4.70
N THR A 43 8.88 -16.16 -3.64
CA THR A 43 9.57 -15.70 -2.42
C THR A 43 10.95 -15.10 -2.75
N HIS A 44 11.70 -15.72 -3.66
CA HIS A 44 13.00 -15.20 -4.09
C HIS A 44 12.92 -13.81 -4.76
N GLU A 45 11.94 -13.62 -5.67
CA GLU A 45 11.73 -12.32 -6.30
C GLU A 45 11.34 -11.23 -5.30
N ARG A 46 10.47 -11.57 -4.32
CA ARG A 46 10.08 -10.63 -3.25
C ARG A 46 11.27 -10.20 -2.41
N LYS A 47 12.17 -11.10 -2.06
CA LYS A 47 13.42 -10.80 -1.36
C LYS A 47 14.29 -9.86 -2.17
N ASN A 48 14.58 -10.18 -3.42
CA ASN A 48 15.40 -9.35 -4.31
C ASN A 48 14.80 -7.95 -4.50
N ILE A 49 13.47 -7.83 -4.60
CA ILE A 49 12.79 -6.53 -4.71
C ILE A 49 12.99 -5.72 -3.44
N LEU A 50 12.83 -6.33 -2.27
CA LEU A 50 13.02 -5.64 -0.99
C LEU A 50 14.45 -5.14 -0.83
N GLU A 51 15.45 -5.99 -1.09
CA GLU A 51 16.88 -5.61 -1.04
C GLU A 51 17.18 -4.39 -1.90
N GLN A 52 16.63 -4.35 -3.13
CA GLN A 52 16.83 -3.22 -4.02
C GLN A 52 16.13 -1.94 -3.50
N TRP A 53 14.91 -2.05 -2.95
CA TRP A 53 14.22 -0.91 -2.39
C TRP A 53 14.94 -0.34 -1.16
N VAL A 54 15.40 -1.18 -0.24
CA VAL A 54 16.17 -0.76 0.93
C VAL A 54 17.49 -0.10 0.48
N LYS A 55 18.22 -0.70 -0.45
CA LYS A 55 19.44 -0.12 -1.02
C LYS A 55 19.18 1.23 -1.70
N SER A 56 18.16 1.29 -2.57
CA SER A 56 17.87 2.50 -3.34
C SER A 56 17.22 3.60 -2.49
N SER A 57 16.56 3.27 -1.38
CA SER A 57 16.05 4.26 -0.43
C SER A 57 17.19 5.07 0.17
N ASN A 58 18.28 4.40 0.51
CA ASN A 58 19.46 5.02 1.14
C ASN A 58 19.10 5.97 2.30
N GLY A 59 18.11 5.58 3.11
CA GLY A 59 17.58 6.36 4.24
C GLY A 59 16.77 7.61 3.87
N ARG A 60 16.49 7.85 2.58
CA ARG A 60 15.70 9.02 2.13
C ARG A 60 14.21 8.92 2.47
N PHE A 61 13.70 7.72 2.61
CA PHE A 61 12.31 7.40 2.95
C PHE A 61 12.20 6.02 3.58
N LYS A 62 11.12 5.76 4.30
CA LYS A 62 10.87 4.49 4.98
C LYS A 62 10.49 3.37 4.01
N VAL A 63 10.90 2.13 4.32
CA VAL A 63 10.56 0.95 3.54
C VAL A 63 9.76 -0.02 4.40
N ILE A 64 8.46 -0.17 4.10
CA ILE A 64 7.59 -1.16 4.73
C ILE A 64 7.54 -2.39 3.83
N ALA A 65 7.98 -3.54 4.31
CA ALA A 65 7.95 -4.80 3.57
C ALA A 65 6.63 -5.53 3.80
N HIS A 66 5.86 -5.78 2.73
CA HIS A 66 4.73 -6.71 2.83
C HIS A 66 5.25 -8.14 2.78
N VAL A 67 5.06 -8.88 3.86
CA VAL A 67 5.56 -10.26 4.05
C VAL A 67 4.45 -11.33 4.00
N GLY A 68 3.18 -10.92 3.85
CA GLY A 68 2.04 -11.83 3.84
C GLY A 68 2.09 -12.85 2.70
N SER A 69 1.73 -14.10 3.03
CA SER A 69 1.59 -15.25 2.12
C SER A 69 0.47 -16.14 2.64
N ASN A 70 -0.09 -17.01 1.76
CA ASN A 70 -0.97 -18.10 2.20
C ASN A 70 -0.18 -19.17 2.99
N SER A 71 1.12 -19.26 2.80
CA SER A 71 2.03 -20.10 3.57
C SER A 71 2.61 -19.33 4.75
N GLN A 72 2.29 -19.73 5.98
CA GLN A 72 2.87 -19.13 7.19
C GLN A 72 4.39 -19.23 7.20
N VAL A 73 4.95 -20.36 6.74
CA VAL A 73 6.41 -20.59 6.70
C VAL A 73 7.10 -19.60 5.75
N GLU A 74 6.53 -19.35 4.56
CA GLU A 74 7.04 -18.34 3.65
C GLU A 74 6.93 -16.93 4.21
N ALA A 75 5.84 -16.62 4.89
CA ALA A 75 5.66 -15.30 5.53
C ALA A 75 6.70 -15.07 6.65
N ILE A 76 7.01 -16.11 7.44
CA ILE A 76 8.09 -16.08 8.46
C ILE A 76 9.45 -15.86 7.79
N GLU A 77 9.73 -16.58 6.69
CA GLU A 77 10.97 -16.43 5.93
C GLU A 77 11.14 -15.00 5.38
N LEU A 78 10.07 -14.43 4.84
CA LEU A 78 10.05 -13.05 4.33
C LEU A 78 10.21 -12.01 5.45
N ALA A 79 9.63 -12.25 6.62
CA ALA A 79 9.73 -11.34 7.77
C ALA A 79 11.17 -11.30 8.31
N ARG A 80 11.82 -12.45 8.49
CA ARG A 80 13.24 -12.53 8.87
C ARG A 80 14.13 -11.82 7.86
N HIS A 81 13.93 -12.10 6.59
CA HIS A 81 14.68 -11.44 5.53
C HIS A 81 14.48 -9.92 5.52
N ALA A 82 13.26 -9.44 5.82
CA ALA A 82 13.00 -8.00 5.92
C ALA A 82 13.81 -7.34 7.06
N ALA A 83 13.90 -8.00 8.21
CA ALA A 83 14.71 -7.54 9.32
C ALA A 83 16.22 -7.55 8.97
N GLU A 84 16.73 -8.64 8.41
CA GLU A 84 18.12 -8.77 7.97
C GLU A 84 18.51 -7.75 6.89
N THR A 85 17.59 -7.40 6.03
CA THR A 85 17.79 -6.44 4.93
C THR A 85 17.75 -4.99 5.42
N GLY A 86 17.17 -4.71 6.58
CA GLY A 86 17.04 -3.38 7.16
C GLY A 86 15.79 -2.62 6.69
N ALA A 87 14.67 -3.32 6.50
CA ALA A 87 13.37 -2.67 6.35
C ALA A 87 12.99 -1.90 7.62
N ASP A 88 12.19 -0.84 7.49
CA ASP A 88 11.73 -0.03 8.64
C ASP A 88 10.51 -0.63 9.34
N ALA A 89 9.72 -1.45 8.66
CA ALA A 89 8.57 -2.14 9.21
C ALA A 89 8.18 -3.32 8.32
N ILE A 90 7.37 -4.23 8.87
CA ILE A 90 6.72 -5.30 8.13
C ILE A 90 5.20 -5.18 8.18
N ALA A 91 4.54 -5.67 7.14
CA ALA A 91 3.08 -5.78 7.10
C ALA A 91 2.66 -7.11 6.49
N ALA A 92 1.54 -7.67 6.93
CA ALA A 92 1.00 -8.89 6.35
C ALA A 92 -0.52 -8.83 6.20
N MET A 93 -1.04 -9.24 5.05
CA MET A 93 -2.46 -9.48 4.87
C MET A 93 -2.84 -10.90 5.27
N ALA A 94 -4.10 -11.10 5.64
CA ALA A 94 -4.63 -12.41 5.99
C ALA A 94 -4.48 -13.41 4.82
N PRO A 95 -4.28 -14.72 5.10
CA PRO A 95 -4.32 -15.75 4.08
C PRO A 95 -5.70 -15.76 3.42
N CYS A 96 -5.74 -15.86 2.08
CA CYS A 96 -6.95 -15.62 1.30
C CYS A 96 -7.56 -16.89 0.70
N PHE A 97 -6.85 -18.01 0.73
CA PHE A 97 -7.34 -19.30 0.20
C PHE A 97 -7.99 -20.11 1.34
N PHE A 98 -7.21 -20.61 2.32
CA PHE A 98 -7.74 -21.13 3.58
C PHE A 98 -7.82 -19.96 4.56
N LYS A 99 -9.02 -19.48 4.80
CA LYS A 99 -9.25 -18.24 5.56
C LYS A 99 -9.40 -18.50 7.05
N PRO A 100 -8.90 -17.61 7.93
CA PRO A 100 -9.22 -17.67 9.34
C PRO A 100 -10.73 -17.44 9.53
N GLU A 101 -11.37 -18.21 10.38
CA GLU A 101 -12.79 -18.08 10.71
C GLU A 101 -13.02 -17.18 11.93
N THR A 102 -12.01 -17.07 12.79
CA THR A 102 -12.06 -16.28 14.03
C THR A 102 -10.87 -15.31 14.11
N VAL A 103 -11.02 -14.28 14.95
CA VAL A 103 -9.89 -13.38 15.26
C VAL A 103 -8.74 -14.14 15.91
N LYS A 104 -9.05 -15.17 16.70
CA LYS A 104 -8.03 -16.03 17.31
C LYS A 104 -7.20 -16.76 16.24
N ASP A 105 -7.83 -17.33 15.22
CA ASP A 105 -7.11 -18.02 14.14
C ASP A 105 -6.18 -17.06 13.40
N LEU A 106 -6.64 -15.82 13.19
CA LEU A 106 -5.84 -14.76 12.55
C LEU A 106 -4.63 -14.37 13.42
N ILE A 107 -4.83 -14.26 14.74
CA ILE A 107 -3.75 -13.99 15.70
C ILE A 107 -2.76 -15.14 15.73
N ASP A 108 -3.23 -16.39 15.82
CA ASP A 108 -2.38 -17.59 15.81
C ASP A 108 -1.56 -17.69 14.53
N PHE A 109 -2.13 -17.26 13.39
CA PHE A 109 -1.41 -17.21 12.12
C PHE A 109 -0.33 -16.13 12.10
N PHE A 110 -0.59 -14.93 12.62
CA PHE A 110 0.36 -13.81 12.54
C PHE A 110 1.40 -13.81 13.64
N THR A 111 1.13 -14.39 14.80
CA THR A 111 2.07 -14.36 15.93
C THR A 111 3.47 -14.88 15.58
N PRO A 112 3.66 -16.05 14.92
CA PRO A 112 4.98 -16.51 14.54
C PRO A 112 5.65 -15.60 13.47
N ILE A 113 4.86 -14.95 12.63
CA ILE A 113 5.36 -14.02 11.59
C ILE A 113 5.91 -12.75 12.25
N ALA A 114 5.11 -12.11 13.12
CA ALA A 114 5.50 -10.91 13.84
C ALA A 114 6.71 -11.15 14.74
N ASN A 115 6.71 -12.27 15.48
CA ASN A 115 7.80 -12.63 16.39
C ASN A 115 9.09 -13.09 15.68
N SER A 116 9.04 -13.36 14.36
CA SER A 116 10.26 -13.67 13.59
C SER A 116 11.07 -12.43 13.19
N ALA A 117 10.53 -11.22 13.44
CA ALA A 117 11.14 -9.92 13.20
C ALA A 117 10.70 -8.95 14.32
N GLU A 118 10.96 -9.31 15.59
CA GLU A 118 10.45 -8.59 16.78
C GLU A 118 10.92 -7.13 16.84
N GLU A 119 12.07 -6.81 16.27
CA GLU A 119 12.64 -5.48 16.22
C GLU A 119 11.93 -4.55 15.23
N LEU A 120 11.14 -5.10 14.30
CA LEU A 120 10.41 -4.30 13.32
C LEU A 120 8.95 -4.07 13.74
N PRO A 121 8.42 -2.86 13.62
CA PRO A 121 6.98 -2.61 13.72
C PRO A 121 6.20 -3.51 12.77
N PHE A 122 5.13 -4.13 13.27
CA PHE A 122 4.24 -4.99 12.50
C PHE A 122 2.88 -4.32 12.28
N TYR A 123 2.42 -4.27 11.02
CA TYR A 123 1.08 -3.80 10.64
C TYR A 123 0.21 -4.92 10.09
N TYR A 124 -0.99 -5.06 10.58
CA TYR A 124 -2.00 -5.87 9.91
C TYR A 124 -2.47 -5.17 8.63
N TYR A 125 -2.29 -5.80 7.48
CA TYR A 125 -2.83 -5.28 6.22
C TYR A 125 -4.26 -5.79 6.01
N ASN A 126 -5.24 -5.01 6.45
CA ASN A 126 -6.65 -5.29 6.28
C ASN A 126 -7.13 -4.90 4.89
N MET A 127 -7.47 -5.87 4.06
CA MET A 127 -8.01 -5.68 2.70
C MET A 127 -9.07 -6.75 2.39
N PRO A 128 -10.25 -6.68 3.03
CA PRO A 128 -11.28 -7.73 2.95
C PRO A 128 -11.82 -7.94 1.53
N SER A 129 -11.83 -6.91 0.68
CA SER A 129 -12.24 -7.01 -0.73
C SER A 129 -11.38 -7.98 -1.56
N MET A 130 -10.11 -8.20 -1.19
CA MET A 130 -9.21 -9.12 -1.87
C MET A 130 -9.02 -10.43 -1.11
N THR A 131 -8.91 -10.38 0.22
CA THR A 131 -8.70 -11.57 1.05
C THR A 131 -9.97 -12.34 1.32
N GLY A 132 -11.13 -11.67 1.30
CA GLY A 132 -12.41 -12.24 1.74
C GLY A 132 -12.45 -12.54 3.25
N VAL A 133 -11.59 -11.90 4.04
CA VAL A 133 -11.54 -12.00 5.51
C VAL A 133 -12.11 -10.72 6.10
N PHE A 134 -13.27 -10.84 6.78
CA PHE A 134 -14.05 -9.74 7.36
C PHE A 134 -14.08 -9.81 8.89
N LEU A 135 -12.96 -10.17 9.49
CA LEU A 135 -12.85 -10.23 10.96
C LEU A 135 -12.67 -8.84 11.57
N PRO A 136 -13.24 -8.56 12.77
CA PRO A 136 -13.13 -7.25 13.41
C PRO A 136 -11.69 -6.83 13.68
N VAL A 137 -11.25 -5.75 13.02
CA VAL A 137 -9.87 -5.25 13.11
C VAL A 137 -9.57 -4.69 14.51
N ALA A 138 -10.52 -3.98 15.11
CA ALA A 138 -10.37 -3.45 16.47
C ALA A 138 -10.11 -4.57 17.51
N THR A 139 -10.85 -5.68 17.40
CA THR A 139 -10.63 -6.87 18.25
C THR A 139 -9.26 -7.50 17.96
N PHE A 140 -8.86 -7.62 16.68
CA PHE A 140 -7.55 -8.14 16.31
C PHE A 140 -6.41 -7.29 16.91
N LEU A 141 -6.48 -5.98 16.82
CA LEU A 141 -5.47 -5.08 17.38
C LEU A 141 -5.36 -5.25 18.90
N THR A 142 -6.50 -5.24 19.60
CA THR A 142 -6.53 -5.34 21.07
C THR A 142 -6.01 -6.69 21.56
N GLU A 143 -6.49 -7.80 20.99
CA GLU A 143 -6.09 -9.13 21.43
C GLU A 143 -4.70 -9.53 20.87
N GLY A 144 -4.40 -9.14 19.65
CA GLY A 144 -3.12 -9.40 19.01
C GLY A 144 -1.95 -8.71 19.71
N LYS A 145 -2.13 -7.48 20.21
CA LYS A 145 -1.10 -6.75 20.95
C LYS A 145 -0.59 -7.50 22.19
N LYS A 146 -1.43 -8.33 22.80
CA LYS A 146 -1.02 -9.11 23.99
C LYS A 146 0.03 -10.17 23.69
N VAL A 147 0.13 -10.64 22.44
CA VAL A 147 1.03 -11.73 22.02
C VAL A 147 2.00 -11.34 20.91
N MET A 148 1.81 -10.16 20.31
CA MET A 148 2.68 -9.55 19.31
C MET A 148 3.05 -8.13 19.80
N PRO A 149 4.09 -7.99 20.65
CA PRO A 149 4.46 -6.68 21.22
C PRO A 149 4.82 -5.63 20.18
N ASN A 150 5.30 -6.06 19.01
CA ASN A 150 5.62 -5.21 17.87
C ASN A 150 4.44 -4.88 16.96
N LEU A 151 3.21 -5.32 17.26
CA LEU A 151 2.01 -4.89 16.54
C LEU A 151 1.72 -3.42 16.87
N VAL A 152 1.85 -2.55 15.86
CA VAL A 152 1.70 -1.09 16.02
C VAL A 152 0.46 -0.52 15.36
N GLY A 153 -0.22 -1.28 14.48
CA GLY A 153 -1.38 -0.75 13.79
C GLY A 153 -1.86 -1.57 12.61
N THR A 154 -2.59 -0.90 11.74
CA THR A 154 -3.18 -1.53 10.55
C THR A 154 -3.06 -0.63 9.32
N LYS A 155 -2.75 -1.24 8.17
CA LYS A 155 -3.08 -0.64 6.88
C LYS A 155 -4.52 -1.01 6.56
N PHE A 156 -5.41 -0.04 6.66
CA PHE A 156 -6.86 -0.23 6.58
C PHE A 156 -7.37 0.10 5.17
N THR A 157 -7.48 -0.94 4.33
CA THR A 157 -8.00 -0.82 2.96
C THR A 157 -9.43 -1.37 2.91
N HIS A 158 -10.32 -0.65 3.56
CA HIS A 158 -11.75 -0.94 3.64
C HIS A 158 -12.56 0.36 3.75
N ASN A 159 -13.80 0.38 3.24
CA ASN A 159 -14.66 1.55 3.29
C ASN A 159 -15.53 1.64 4.58
N ASN A 160 -15.34 0.72 5.52
CA ASN A 160 -16.01 0.75 6.82
C ASN A 160 -15.35 1.78 7.75
N LEU A 161 -15.70 3.07 7.57
CA LEU A 161 -15.15 4.15 8.38
C LEU A 161 -15.52 4.07 9.85
N MET A 162 -16.65 3.43 10.20
CA MET A 162 -17.03 3.19 11.60
C MET A 162 -15.98 2.31 12.28
N GLU A 163 -15.65 1.16 11.71
CA GLU A 163 -14.63 0.26 12.25
C GLU A 163 -13.23 0.91 12.27
N MET A 164 -12.92 1.72 11.25
CA MET A 164 -11.67 2.50 11.24
C MET A 164 -11.62 3.47 12.43
N GLY A 165 -12.73 4.16 12.74
CA GLY A 165 -12.85 5.03 13.89
C GLY A 165 -12.67 4.29 15.22
N GLU A 166 -13.21 3.08 15.33
CA GLU A 166 -12.97 2.20 16.48
C GLU A 166 -11.47 1.90 16.64
N CYS A 167 -10.78 1.51 15.56
CA CYS A 167 -9.35 1.24 15.60
C CYS A 167 -8.52 2.46 16.05
N LEU A 168 -8.87 3.66 15.58
CA LEU A 168 -8.18 4.90 15.93
C LEU A 168 -8.33 5.33 17.38
N THR A 169 -9.40 4.92 18.05
CA THR A 169 -9.70 5.29 19.44
C THR A 169 -9.26 4.25 20.47
N LEU A 170 -8.81 3.07 20.03
CA LEU A 170 -8.33 2.03 20.94
C LEU A 170 -7.19 2.53 21.82
N ASN A 171 -7.27 2.23 23.12
CA ASN A 171 -6.23 2.55 24.12
C ASN A 171 -5.74 4.00 24.03
N ASN A 172 -6.67 4.95 23.87
CA ASN A 172 -6.37 6.38 23.69
C ASN A 172 -5.51 6.69 22.45
N GLY A 173 -5.68 5.97 21.34
CA GLY A 173 -4.97 6.22 20.09
C GLY A 173 -3.60 5.54 20.02
N GLU A 174 -3.43 4.42 20.69
CA GLU A 174 -2.18 3.65 20.65
C GLU A 174 -1.81 3.14 19.26
N PHE A 175 -2.84 2.82 18.42
CA PHE A 175 -2.61 2.18 17.14
C PHE A 175 -2.61 3.15 15.97
N GLU A 176 -1.62 2.99 15.11
CA GLU A 176 -1.56 3.71 13.84
C GLU A 176 -2.52 3.09 12.81
N VAL A 177 -3.32 3.93 12.17
CA VAL A 177 -4.18 3.53 11.06
C VAL A 177 -3.71 4.20 9.79
N LEU A 178 -3.16 3.40 8.86
CA LEU A 178 -2.74 3.84 7.54
C LEU A 178 -3.92 3.64 6.57
N HIS A 179 -4.51 4.74 6.10
CA HIS A 179 -5.70 4.68 5.23
C HIS A 179 -5.35 4.18 3.84
N GLY A 180 -6.08 3.16 3.36
CA GLY A 180 -5.72 2.42 2.15
C GLY A 180 -6.58 2.72 0.91
N TYR A 181 -7.57 3.63 0.98
CA TYR A 181 -8.38 4.04 -0.16
C TYR A 181 -8.06 5.48 -0.58
N ASP A 182 -7.40 5.61 -1.71
CA ASP A 182 -6.91 6.87 -2.27
C ASP A 182 -8.05 7.86 -2.54
N GLU A 183 -9.16 7.37 -3.10
CA GLU A 183 -10.33 8.13 -3.51
C GLU A 183 -11.19 8.67 -2.38
N ILE A 184 -10.93 8.27 -1.13
CA ILE A 184 -11.63 8.77 0.07
C ILE A 184 -10.64 9.16 1.19
N LEU A 185 -9.41 9.54 0.85
CA LEU A 185 -8.38 9.91 1.83
C LEU A 185 -8.87 10.97 2.81
N ILE A 186 -9.56 12.01 2.33
CA ILE A 186 -10.10 13.07 3.18
C ILE A 186 -10.99 12.54 4.30
N SER A 187 -11.76 11.48 4.05
CA SER A 187 -12.60 10.85 5.07
C SER A 187 -11.75 10.13 6.13
N GLY A 188 -10.69 9.43 5.69
CA GLY A 188 -9.74 8.80 6.60
C GLY A 188 -9.05 9.82 7.51
N LEU A 189 -8.56 10.92 6.95
CA LEU A 189 -7.91 11.99 7.70
C LEU A 189 -8.87 12.70 8.67
N ALA A 190 -10.12 12.91 8.27
CA ALA A 190 -11.13 13.50 9.14
C ALA A 190 -11.47 12.65 10.37
N PHE A 191 -11.31 11.32 10.27
CA PHE A 191 -11.42 10.39 11.41
C PHE A 191 -10.13 10.32 12.25
N GLY A 192 -8.98 10.83 11.75
CA GLY A 192 -7.71 10.83 12.47
C GLY A 192 -6.68 9.82 11.95
N ALA A 193 -6.85 9.25 10.74
CA ALA A 193 -5.81 8.43 10.13
C ALA A 193 -4.50 9.22 10.01
N VAL A 194 -3.38 8.58 10.38
CA VAL A 194 -2.08 9.26 10.45
C VAL A 194 -1.38 9.36 9.10
N ALA A 195 -1.75 8.49 8.14
CA ALA A 195 -1.17 8.46 6.80
C ALA A 195 -2.11 7.80 5.79
N GLY A 196 -1.84 8.03 4.50
CA GLY A 196 -2.42 7.28 3.40
C GLY A 196 -1.41 6.33 2.75
N VAL A 197 -1.87 5.17 2.31
CA VAL A 197 -1.06 4.17 1.60
C VAL A 197 -1.81 3.65 0.39
N GLY A 198 -1.48 4.13 -0.80
CA GLY A 198 -2.20 3.74 -1.99
C GLY A 198 -1.39 3.74 -3.28
N SER A 199 -2.00 3.25 -4.35
CA SER A 199 -1.35 3.07 -5.65
C SER A 199 -1.19 4.38 -6.41
N THR A 200 -2.11 5.32 -6.23
CA THR A 200 -2.12 6.57 -7.01
C THR A 200 -1.13 7.61 -6.49
N TYR A 201 -0.58 7.43 -5.29
CA TYR A 201 0.51 8.24 -4.75
C TYR A 201 1.77 8.17 -5.60
N ASN A 202 1.95 7.08 -6.37
CA ASN A 202 3.07 6.90 -7.29
C ASN A 202 3.16 7.97 -8.39
N TYR A 203 2.03 8.56 -8.77
CA TYR A 203 1.93 9.52 -9.88
C TYR A 203 1.06 10.74 -9.58
N LEU A 204 0.52 10.86 -8.37
CA LEU A 204 -0.26 12.01 -7.89
C LEU A 204 0.23 12.54 -6.54
N PRO A 205 1.53 12.55 -6.23
CA PRO A 205 2.02 12.94 -4.91
C PRO A 205 1.55 14.33 -4.50
N GLU A 206 1.64 15.31 -5.40
CA GLU A 206 1.25 16.70 -5.14
C GLU A 206 -0.22 16.87 -4.74
N VAL A 207 -1.12 16.04 -5.32
CA VAL A 207 -2.55 16.06 -4.98
C VAL A 207 -2.75 15.60 -3.54
N TYR A 208 -2.08 14.52 -3.14
CA TYR A 208 -2.22 13.95 -1.79
C TYR A 208 -1.53 14.80 -0.73
N HIS A 209 -0.35 15.36 -1.01
CA HIS A 209 0.27 16.36 -0.14
C HIS A 209 -0.64 17.56 0.05
N GLY A 210 -1.27 18.03 -1.02
CA GLY A 210 -2.25 19.12 -0.95
C GLY A 210 -3.47 18.77 -0.10
N ILE A 211 -3.98 17.52 -0.18
CA ILE A 211 -5.10 17.09 0.67
C ILE A 211 -4.70 17.07 2.14
N LEU A 212 -3.55 16.47 2.48
CA LEU A 212 -3.04 16.43 3.86
C LEU A 212 -2.89 17.82 4.44
N LYS A 213 -2.20 18.69 3.72
CA LYS A 213 -1.99 20.07 4.14
C LYS A 213 -3.30 20.83 4.33
N ALA A 214 -4.22 20.72 3.37
CA ALA A 214 -5.51 21.41 3.46
C ALA A 214 -6.36 20.92 4.63
N VAL A 215 -6.32 19.62 4.95
CA VAL A 215 -7.01 19.05 6.14
C VAL A 215 -6.36 19.55 7.42
N GLU A 216 -5.03 19.59 7.50
CA GLU A 216 -4.29 20.13 8.66
C GLU A 216 -4.59 21.60 8.91
N GLU A 217 -4.71 22.40 7.84
CA GLU A 217 -5.08 23.82 7.89
C GLU A 217 -6.59 24.07 8.11
N GLY A 218 -7.42 23.00 8.11
CA GLY A 218 -8.88 23.09 8.25
C GLY A 218 -9.61 23.55 6.97
N ASP A 219 -8.91 23.68 5.83
CA ASP A 219 -9.50 24.04 4.54
C ASP A 219 -10.10 22.81 3.82
N PHE A 220 -11.20 22.31 4.35
CA PHE A 220 -11.93 21.19 3.75
C PHE A 220 -12.52 21.51 2.38
N GLN A 221 -12.69 22.78 2.02
CA GLN A 221 -13.16 23.16 0.68
C GLN A 221 -12.06 22.89 -0.34
N HIS A 222 -10.83 23.25 -0.05
CA HIS A 222 -9.67 22.97 -0.90
C HIS A 222 -9.37 21.48 -0.94
N ALA A 223 -9.35 20.81 0.23
CA ALA A 223 -9.14 19.36 0.32
C ALA A 223 -10.11 18.57 -0.57
N ARG A 224 -11.42 18.93 -0.56
CA ARG A 224 -12.42 18.30 -1.42
C ARG A 224 -12.15 18.51 -2.92
N LYS A 225 -11.70 19.71 -3.33
CA LYS A 225 -11.32 19.95 -4.74
C LYS A 225 -10.19 19.05 -5.20
N LEU A 226 -9.18 18.86 -4.34
CA LEU A 226 -8.05 17.96 -4.62
C LEU A 226 -8.49 16.49 -4.62
N GLN A 227 -9.34 16.10 -3.66
CA GLN A 227 -9.90 14.73 -3.63
C GLN A 227 -10.70 14.42 -4.91
N MET A 228 -11.44 15.37 -5.46
CA MET A 228 -12.15 15.17 -6.73
C MET A 228 -11.19 14.92 -7.90
N LYS A 229 -10.01 15.56 -7.92
CA LYS A 229 -8.95 15.26 -8.91
C LYS A 229 -8.43 13.83 -8.77
N SER A 230 -8.19 13.37 -7.53
CA SER A 230 -7.78 11.99 -7.30
C SER A 230 -8.86 10.99 -7.78
N ILE A 231 -10.15 11.27 -7.52
CA ILE A 231 -11.27 10.45 -7.97
C ILE A 231 -11.33 10.36 -9.50
N GLU A 232 -11.05 11.44 -10.23
CA GLU A 232 -11.02 11.43 -11.69
C GLU A 232 -9.98 10.45 -12.24
N ILE A 233 -8.78 10.45 -11.66
CA ILE A 233 -7.72 9.50 -12.02
C ILE A 233 -8.12 8.07 -11.62
N VAL A 234 -8.65 7.86 -10.40
CA VAL A 234 -9.11 6.54 -9.94
C VAL A 234 -10.17 5.96 -10.89
N LYS A 235 -11.12 6.77 -11.34
CA LYS A 235 -12.11 6.33 -12.34
C LYS A 235 -11.48 5.91 -13.67
N ILE A 236 -10.44 6.61 -14.11
CA ILE A 236 -9.71 6.25 -15.32
C ILE A 236 -8.99 4.91 -15.11
N ILE A 237 -8.20 4.75 -14.03
CA ILE A 237 -7.49 3.48 -13.82
C ILE A 237 -8.42 2.29 -13.64
N ILE A 238 -9.58 2.46 -13.02
CA ILE A 238 -10.61 1.41 -12.92
C ILE A 238 -11.06 0.97 -14.32
N LYS A 239 -11.30 1.90 -15.22
CA LYS A 239 -11.66 1.61 -16.62
C LYS A 239 -10.60 0.75 -17.34
N TYR A 240 -9.32 0.91 -16.96
CA TYR A 240 -8.19 0.19 -17.56
C TYR A 240 -7.63 -0.94 -16.69
N GLY A 241 -8.45 -1.53 -15.80
CA GLY A 241 -8.12 -2.73 -15.03
C GLY A 241 -7.54 -2.47 -13.65
N GLY A 242 -7.80 -1.30 -13.07
CA GLY A 242 -7.48 -0.99 -11.67
C GLY A 242 -6.05 -0.53 -11.42
N GLY A 243 -5.71 -0.40 -10.14
CA GLY A 243 -4.46 0.20 -9.68
C GLY A 243 -3.19 -0.53 -10.11
N VAL A 244 -3.24 -1.84 -10.38
CA VAL A 244 -2.08 -2.59 -10.89
C VAL A 244 -1.92 -2.37 -12.39
N ARG A 245 -2.90 -2.76 -13.20
CA ARG A 245 -2.82 -2.72 -14.66
C ARG A 245 -2.80 -1.29 -15.19
N GLY A 246 -3.79 -0.50 -14.83
CA GLY A 246 -3.88 0.92 -15.21
C GLY A 246 -2.77 1.77 -14.62
N GLY A 247 -2.39 1.51 -13.35
CA GLY A 247 -1.30 2.19 -12.68
C GLY A 247 0.05 1.98 -13.35
N LYS A 248 0.41 0.76 -13.74
CA LYS A 248 1.65 0.49 -14.51
C LYS A 248 1.66 1.22 -15.86
N ALA A 249 0.52 1.27 -16.55
CA ALA A 249 0.43 2.00 -17.81
C ALA A 249 0.64 3.51 -17.60
N ILE A 250 0.11 4.09 -16.53
CA ILE A 250 0.37 5.51 -16.17
C ILE A 250 1.85 5.72 -15.84
N MET A 251 2.47 4.85 -15.04
CA MET A 251 3.89 4.95 -14.72
C MET A 251 4.75 4.94 -16.00
N ASN A 252 4.44 4.05 -16.95
CA ASN A 252 5.12 4.02 -18.25
C ASN A 252 4.94 5.35 -19.03
N LEU A 253 3.75 5.95 -18.97
CA LEU A 253 3.48 7.25 -19.63
C LEU A 253 4.27 8.41 -19.02
N ILE A 254 4.57 8.37 -17.73
CA ILE A 254 5.40 9.37 -17.05
C ILE A 254 6.90 9.04 -17.04
N GLY A 255 7.31 8.00 -17.79
CA GLY A 255 8.72 7.66 -18.02
C GLY A 255 9.33 6.67 -17.02
N ILE A 256 8.51 6.02 -16.19
CA ILE A 256 8.95 4.93 -15.30
C ILE A 256 8.42 3.60 -15.86
N GLU A 257 9.27 2.87 -16.57
CA GLU A 257 8.93 1.62 -17.24
C GLU A 257 8.76 0.47 -16.24
N CYS A 258 7.55 0.29 -15.69
CA CYS A 258 7.25 -0.78 -14.72
C CYS A 258 7.05 -2.17 -15.37
N GLY A 259 7.17 -2.28 -16.69
CA GLY A 259 6.91 -3.51 -17.42
C GLY A 259 5.44 -3.92 -17.46
N PRO A 260 5.11 -5.08 -18.04
CA PRO A 260 3.76 -5.61 -18.05
C PRO A 260 3.35 -6.17 -16.69
N CYS A 261 2.05 -6.33 -16.47
CA CYS A 261 1.56 -7.10 -15.34
C CYS A 261 1.89 -8.59 -15.49
N ARG A 262 1.98 -9.29 -14.38
CA ARG A 262 2.07 -10.75 -14.38
C ARG A 262 0.69 -11.38 -14.58
N LEU A 263 0.64 -12.46 -15.30
CA LEU A 263 -0.58 -13.27 -15.42
C LEU A 263 -1.07 -13.71 -14.02
N PRO A 264 -2.38 -13.76 -13.80
CA PRO A 264 -3.47 -13.67 -14.80
C PRO A 264 -3.89 -12.24 -15.20
N ILE A 265 -3.25 -11.19 -14.71
CA ILE A 265 -3.59 -9.81 -15.09
C ILE A 265 -3.06 -9.56 -16.51
N PRO A 266 -3.94 -9.31 -17.52
CA PRO A 266 -3.50 -9.12 -18.89
C PRO A 266 -2.73 -7.80 -19.03
N ALA A 267 -1.77 -7.74 -19.95
CA ALA A 267 -1.11 -6.50 -20.33
C ALA A 267 -2.13 -5.51 -20.96
N VAL A 268 -1.85 -4.22 -20.89
CA VAL A 268 -2.61 -3.19 -21.61
C VAL A 268 -2.25 -3.29 -23.10
N SER A 269 -3.26 -3.38 -23.98
CA SER A 269 -3.03 -3.39 -25.43
C SER A 269 -2.57 -2.01 -25.91
N LYS A 270 -2.04 -1.95 -27.12
CA LYS A 270 -1.61 -0.67 -27.70
C LYS A 270 -2.79 0.30 -27.84
N GLU A 271 -3.94 -0.20 -28.28
CA GLU A 271 -5.16 0.59 -28.43
C GLU A 271 -5.65 1.12 -27.08
N GLU A 272 -5.69 0.27 -26.06
CA GLU A 272 -6.06 0.68 -24.70
C GLU A 272 -5.05 1.71 -24.13
N TYR A 273 -3.77 1.57 -24.44
CA TYR A 273 -2.73 2.50 -24.00
C TYR A 273 -2.91 3.88 -24.63
N ASP A 274 -3.22 3.93 -25.92
CA ASP A 274 -3.52 5.18 -26.63
C ASP A 274 -4.81 5.84 -26.11
N MET A 275 -5.83 5.03 -25.81
CA MET A 275 -7.07 5.50 -25.19
C MET A 275 -6.84 6.05 -23.78
N LEU A 276 -6.07 5.34 -22.93
CA LEU A 276 -5.69 5.78 -21.59
C LEU A 276 -4.95 7.13 -21.65
N LYS A 277 -3.96 7.25 -22.53
CA LYS A 277 -3.21 8.50 -22.74
C LYS A 277 -4.15 9.66 -23.09
N ASN A 278 -5.08 9.43 -24.01
CA ASN A 278 -6.06 10.44 -24.41
C ASN A 278 -7.00 10.83 -23.26
N ASP A 279 -7.46 9.87 -22.44
CA ASP A 279 -8.30 10.16 -21.28
C ASP A 279 -7.54 11.00 -20.24
N LEU A 280 -6.26 10.70 -20.00
CA LEU A 280 -5.41 11.47 -19.10
C LEU A 280 -5.12 12.90 -19.61
N ILE A 281 -4.96 13.06 -20.92
CA ILE A 281 -4.84 14.41 -21.55
C ILE A 281 -6.13 15.22 -21.37
N LYS A 282 -7.29 14.62 -21.55
CA LYS A 282 -8.59 15.29 -21.41
C LYS A 282 -8.82 15.90 -20.03
N ILE A 283 -8.32 15.24 -18.98
CA ILE A 283 -8.43 15.75 -17.60
C ILE A 283 -7.24 16.64 -17.19
N GLY A 284 -6.30 16.89 -18.10
CA GLY A 284 -5.12 17.74 -17.84
C GLY A 284 -4.04 17.10 -16.98
N PHE A 285 -4.04 15.76 -16.84
CA PHE A 285 -2.99 15.04 -16.14
C PHE A 285 -1.71 14.93 -16.99
N LEU A 286 -1.84 14.73 -18.29
CA LEU A 286 -0.74 14.75 -19.25
C LEU A 286 -0.86 15.98 -20.17
N SER A 287 0.28 16.55 -20.57
CA SER A 287 0.35 17.53 -21.63
C SER A 287 0.06 16.88 -23.00
N LYS A 288 -0.46 17.66 -23.94
CA LYS A 288 -0.71 17.20 -25.31
C LYS A 288 0.56 16.82 -26.04
#